data_658ca7741604a47616d76c0b4ec10efd
#
_entry.id   658ca7741604a47616d76c0b4ec10efd
#
_cell.length_a   1.000
_cell.length_b   1.000
_cell.length_c   1.000
_cell.angle_alpha   90.00
_cell.angle_beta   90.00
_cell.angle_gamma   90.00
#
_symmetry.space_group_name_H-M   'P 1'
#
loop_
_entity.id
_entity.type
_entity.pdbx_description
1 polymer ?
#
loop_
_entity_poly.entity_id
_entity_poly.type
_entity_poly.pdbx_seq_one_letter_code
_entity_poly.pdbx_strand_id
1 'polypeptide(L)'
;MTARVLFIGEGSSDNGLVPHVESIAVRRGLDVSITVPDFGLLRPPPGHSVRDKLRAARKLHGTYDLVVVQRDADRGPAQDRRNEIEEAVCAEWPGLRHVAVVPVRMLEAWLLLDEACLRQVAENPSGRVSLDLPKGIAAEKVADPKQLLKDSLAQASEYKGRRLSQFQKRFSQHRLRMLELLDPEGPVTCLPSWQDFVKDLDEAFEILND
;
A
#
# COMPACT_ATOMS: atom_id res chain seq x y z
N MET A 1 -13.49 20.80 9.27
CA MET A 1 -13.77 19.60 10.13
C MET A 1 -12.72 18.55 9.80
N THR A 2 -12.10 17.88 10.80
CA THR A 2 -11.09 16.85 10.52
C THR A 2 -11.79 15.51 10.31
N ALA A 3 -11.68 14.92 9.12
CA ALA A 3 -12.26 13.62 8.83
C ALA A 3 -11.39 12.48 9.43
N ARG A 4 -12.04 11.48 10.02
CA ARG A 4 -11.36 10.35 10.66
C ARG A 4 -11.33 9.16 9.72
N VAL A 5 -10.13 8.78 9.33
CA VAL A 5 -9.91 7.69 8.37
C VAL A 5 -9.29 6.50 9.10
N LEU A 6 -9.83 5.31 8.88
CA LEU A 6 -9.25 4.05 9.31
C LEU A 6 -8.48 3.45 8.12
N PHE A 7 -7.19 3.15 8.30
CA PHE A 7 -6.41 2.43 7.28
C PHE A 7 -6.16 0.98 7.72
N ILE A 8 -6.46 0.03 6.84
CA ILE A 8 -6.26 -1.40 7.05
C ILE A 8 -5.47 -1.96 5.88
N GLY A 9 -4.17 -2.25 6.10
CA GLY A 9 -3.32 -2.95 5.14
C GLY A 9 -3.40 -4.47 5.29
N GLU A 10 -2.93 -5.21 4.29
CA GLU A 10 -2.75 -6.65 4.37
C GLU A 10 -1.64 -7.02 5.35
N GLY A 11 -0.56 -6.26 5.35
CA GLY A 11 0.57 -6.37 6.28
C GLY A 11 1.02 -5.02 6.82
N SER A 12 1.88 -5.02 7.84
CA SER A 12 2.36 -3.78 8.47
C SER A 12 3.19 -2.88 7.54
N SER A 13 3.84 -3.45 6.52
CA SER A 13 4.60 -2.67 5.55
C SER A 13 3.73 -1.91 4.54
N ASP A 14 2.42 -2.19 4.48
CA ASP A 14 1.47 -1.46 3.62
C ASP A 14 1.12 -0.08 4.20
N ASN A 15 1.44 0.14 5.48
CA ASN A 15 1.28 1.43 6.15
C ASN A 15 2.07 2.55 5.47
N GLY A 16 3.04 2.23 4.62
CA GLY A 16 3.71 3.20 3.75
C GLY A 16 2.79 3.89 2.74
N LEU A 17 1.56 3.43 2.56
CA LEU A 17 0.53 4.14 1.77
C LEU A 17 -0.14 5.30 2.52
N VAL A 18 -0.05 5.34 3.84
CA VAL A 18 -0.72 6.38 4.65
C VAL A 18 -0.34 7.80 4.24
N PRO A 19 0.94 8.15 4.01
CA PRO A 19 1.31 9.49 3.56
C PRO A 19 0.66 9.89 2.21
N HIS A 20 0.39 8.91 1.34
CA HIS A 20 -0.28 9.17 0.06
C HIS A 20 -1.78 9.45 0.26
N VAL A 21 -2.44 8.73 1.17
CA VAL A 21 -3.83 9.02 1.55
C VAL A 21 -3.94 10.43 2.12
N GLU A 22 -3.03 10.82 3.03
CA GLU A 22 -2.96 12.17 3.59
C GLU A 22 -2.73 13.23 2.51
N SER A 23 -1.77 13.00 1.61
CA SER A 23 -1.46 13.92 0.52
C SER A 23 -2.64 14.16 -0.41
N ILE A 24 -3.41 13.12 -0.74
CA ILE A 24 -4.62 13.22 -1.57
C ILE A 24 -5.68 14.04 -0.84
N ALA A 25 -5.90 13.81 0.45
CA ALA A 25 -6.85 14.59 1.26
C ALA A 25 -6.47 16.08 1.32
N VAL A 26 -5.20 16.39 1.56
CA VAL A 26 -4.68 17.77 1.59
C VAL A 26 -4.89 18.49 0.26
N ARG A 27 -4.68 17.80 -0.87
CA ARG A 27 -4.96 18.39 -2.21
C ARG A 27 -6.42 18.75 -2.40
N ARG A 28 -7.34 18.07 -1.71
CA ARG A 28 -8.79 18.38 -1.70
C ARG A 28 -9.18 19.40 -0.62
N GLY A 29 -8.20 19.96 0.10
CA GLY A 29 -8.47 20.89 1.19
C GLY A 29 -9.12 20.24 2.42
N LEU A 30 -9.05 18.90 2.53
CA LEU A 30 -9.62 18.16 3.64
C LEU A 30 -8.52 17.83 4.67
N ASP A 31 -8.79 18.17 5.92
CA ASP A 31 -7.96 17.78 7.04
C ASP A 31 -8.36 16.36 7.51
N VAL A 32 -7.38 15.46 7.63
CA VAL A 32 -7.64 14.05 7.97
C VAL A 32 -6.82 13.61 9.17
N SER A 33 -7.40 12.72 9.97
CA SER A 33 -6.69 11.98 11.03
C SER A 33 -6.77 10.49 10.71
N ILE A 34 -5.62 9.89 10.36
CA ILE A 34 -5.58 8.49 9.94
C ILE A 34 -5.17 7.60 11.11
N THR A 35 -6.01 6.63 11.43
CA THR A 35 -5.73 5.60 12.42
C THR A 35 -5.29 4.32 11.73
N VAL A 36 -4.14 3.79 12.13
CA VAL A 36 -3.61 2.50 11.68
C VAL A 36 -3.51 1.57 12.87
N PRO A 37 -4.45 0.62 13.05
CA PRO A 37 -4.41 -0.29 14.19
C PRO A 37 -3.22 -1.23 14.15
N ASP A 38 -2.47 -1.32 15.25
CA ASP A 38 -1.48 -2.39 15.42
C ASP A 38 -2.19 -3.65 15.95
N PHE A 39 -2.62 -4.48 15.02
CA PHE A 39 -3.27 -5.75 15.36
C PHE A 39 -2.35 -6.76 16.05
N GLY A 40 -1.04 -6.59 15.97
CA GLY A 40 -0.06 -7.44 16.66
C GLY A 40 -0.09 -7.27 18.17
N LEU A 41 -0.60 -6.14 18.67
CA LEU A 41 -0.75 -5.86 20.10
C LEU A 41 -2.01 -6.51 20.71
N LEU A 42 -2.98 -6.92 19.89
CA LEU A 42 -4.21 -7.54 20.39
C LEU A 42 -3.98 -8.97 20.87
N ARG A 43 -4.74 -9.37 21.88
CA ARG A 43 -4.68 -10.72 22.45
C ARG A 43 -6.09 -11.30 22.57
N PRO A 44 -6.47 -12.33 21.78
CA PRO A 44 -5.71 -12.88 20.65
C PRO A 44 -5.64 -11.88 19.47
N PRO A 45 -4.64 -12.00 18.58
CA PRO A 45 -4.61 -11.20 17.37
C PRO A 45 -5.80 -11.61 16.46
N PRO A 46 -6.31 -10.69 15.61
CA PRO A 46 -7.35 -11.03 14.66
C PRO A 46 -6.84 -12.00 13.59
N GLY A 47 -7.76 -12.66 12.91
CA GLY A 47 -7.47 -13.41 11.70
C GLY A 47 -6.97 -12.50 10.57
N HIS A 48 -6.53 -13.13 9.47
CA HIS A 48 -5.94 -12.40 8.34
C HIS A 48 -6.97 -11.81 7.36
N SER A 49 -8.25 -12.20 7.47
CA SER A 49 -9.28 -11.69 6.58
C SER A 49 -9.58 -10.20 6.84
N VAL A 50 -10.04 -9.49 5.81
CA VAL A 50 -10.51 -8.10 5.94
C VAL A 50 -11.59 -8.01 7.01
N ARG A 51 -12.51 -8.96 7.01
CA ARG A 51 -13.60 -9.03 7.98
C ARG A 51 -13.12 -9.13 9.42
N ASP A 52 -12.12 -9.98 9.70
CA ASP A 52 -11.58 -10.12 11.06
C ASP A 52 -10.89 -8.85 11.53
N LYS A 53 -10.14 -8.18 10.64
CA LYS A 53 -9.45 -6.92 10.94
C LYS A 53 -10.45 -5.79 11.19
N LEU A 54 -11.52 -5.66 10.38
CA LEU A 54 -12.59 -4.69 10.60
C LEU A 54 -13.29 -4.91 11.92
N ARG A 55 -13.65 -6.17 12.24
CA ARG A 55 -14.26 -6.54 13.52
C ARG A 55 -13.36 -6.19 14.70
N ALA A 56 -12.06 -6.41 14.59
CA ALA A 56 -11.08 -6.06 15.62
C ALA A 56 -10.96 -4.54 15.78
N ALA A 57 -10.86 -3.78 14.66
CA ALA A 57 -10.80 -2.33 14.67
C ALA A 57 -12.05 -1.71 15.32
N ARG A 58 -13.25 -2.25 15.03
CA ARG A 58 -14.50 -1.79 15.65
C ARG A 58 -14.49 -1.91 17.17
N LYS A 59 -13.85 -2.96 17.71
CA LYS A 59 -13.74 -3.18 19.17
C LYS A 59 -12.83 -2.15 19.85
N LEU A 60 -11.98 -1.44 19.11
CA LEU A 60 -11.13 -0.37 19.63
C LEU A 60 -11.91 0.95 19.85
N HIS A 61 -13.24 0.92 19.67
CA HIS A 61 -14.15 2.05 19.91
C HIS A 61 -13.84 3.33 19.10
N GLY A 62 -13.10 3.22 18.01
CA GLY A 62 -12.92 4.31 17.07
C GLY A 62 -14.22 4.62 16.32
N THR A 63 -14.46 5.88 16.04
CA THR A 63 -15.49 6.31 15.09
C THR A 63 -14.77 6.87 13.86
N TYR A 64 -15.17 6.44 12.67
CA TYR A 64 -14.51 6.80 11.42
C TYR A 64 -15.55 7.26 10.40
N ASP A 65 -15.13 8.15 9.52
CA ASP A 65 -15.92 8.67 8.42
C ASP A 65 -15.63 7.89 7.13
N LEU A 66 -14.44 7.30 7.07
CA LEU A 66 -13.97 6.48 5.93
C LEU A 66 -13.08 5.33 6.42
N VAL A 67 -13.15 4.18 5.78
CA VAL A 67 -12.11 3.14 5.86
C VAL A 67 -11.43 2.95 4.52
N VAL A 68 -10.11 2.95 4.51
CA VAL A 68 -9.26 2.58 3.37
C VAL A 68 -8.72 1.20 3.62
N VAL A 69 -9.03 0.25 2.74
CA VAL A 69 -8.61 -1.15 2.88
C VAL A 69 -7.73 -1.55 1.71
N GLN A 70 -6.50 -1.94 2.00
CA GLN A 70 -5.58 -2.47 1.00
C GLN A 70 -5.59 -4.00 1.02
N ARG A 71 -5.71 -4.59 -0.18
CA ARG A 71 -5.59 -6.03 -0.45
C ARG A 71 -4.94 -6.26 -1.80
N ASP A 72 -3.98 -7.15 -1.86
CA ASP A 72 -3.38 -7.55 -3.11
C ASP A 72 -4.36 -8.39 -3.95
N ALA A 73 -4.42 -8.17 -5.27
CA ALA A 73 -5.24 -8.98 -6.16
C ALA A 73 -4.70 -10.42 -6.32
N ASP A 74 -3.42 -10.63 -6.00
CA ASP A 74 -2.72 -11.91 -6.20
C ASP A 74 -2.82 -12.39 -7.65
N ARG A 75 -3.44 -13.57 -7.86
CA ARG A 75 -3.65 -14.17 -9.19
C ARG A 75 -5.08 -14.01 -9.70
N GLY A 76 -5.96 -13.44 -8.87
CA GLY A 76 -7.36 -13.24 -9.21
C GLY A 76 -7.65 -11.89 -9.85
N PRO A 77 -8.88 -11.68 -10.33
CA PRO A 77 -9.36 -10.37 -10.75
C PRO A 77 -9.37 -9.39 -9.56
N ALA A 78 -8.98 -8.13 -9.79
CA ALA A 78 -9.06 -7.08 -8.77
C ALA A 78 -10.50 -6.90 -8.25
N GLN A 79 -11.50 -7.13 -9.10
CA GLN A 79 -12.91 -7.02 -8.72
C GLN A 79 -13.32 -7.98 -7.60
N ASP A 80 -12.76 -9.19 -7.55
CA ASP A 80 -13.06 -10.15 -6.49
C ASP A 80 -12.61 -9.62 -5.12
N ARG A 81 -11.46 -8.93 -5.08
CA ARG A 81 -10.96 -8.29 -3.85
C ARG A 81 -11.77 -7.05 -3.48
N ARG A 82 -12.22 -6.27 -4.46
CA ARG A 82 -13.14 -5.15 -4.21
C ARG A 82 -14.44 -5.63 -3.61
N ASN A 83 -15.02 -6.70 -4.15
CA ASN A 83 -16.24 -7.32 -3.61
C ASN A 83 -16.03 -7.88 -2.19
N GLU A 84 -14.90 -8.58 -1.94
CA GLU A 84 -14.52 -9.05 -0.59
C GLU A 84 -14.49 -7.91 0.43
N ILE A 85 -13.92 -6.77 0.05
CA ILE A 85 -13.81 -5.59 0.92
C ILE A 85 -15.20 -5.00 1.19
N GLU A 86 -15.99 -4.80 0.14
CA GLU A 86 -17.35 -4.26 0.24
C GLU A 86 -18.25 -5.14 1.15
N GLU A 87 -18.26 -6.45 0.90
CA GLU A 87 -19.01 -7.40 1.72
C GLU A 87 -18.56 -7.38 3.18
N ALA A 88 -17.26 -7.31 3.42
CA ALA A 88 -16.70 -7.25 4.77
C ALA A 88 -17.08 -5.96 5.51
N VAL A 89 -17.03 -4.80 4.82
CA VAL A 89 -17.43 -3.52 5.40
C VAL A 89 -18.94 -3.51 5.66
N CYS A 90 -19.76 -3.91 4.72
CA CYS A 90 -21.21 -3.99 4.89
C CYS A 90 -21.62 -4.88 6.06
N ALA A 91 -20.93 -6.01 6.26
CA ALA A 91 -21.21 -6.95 7.32
C ALA A 91 -20.77 -6.48 8.71
N GLU A 92 -19.57 -5.90 8.82
CA GLU A 92 -18.97 -5.55 10.13
C GLU A 92 -19.23 -4.10 10.52
N TRP A 93 -19.44 -3.20 9.55
CA TRP A 93 -19.63 -1.77 9.79
C TRP A 93 -20.62 -1.13 8.81
N PRO A 94 -21.91 -1.49 8.89
CA PRO A 94 -22.93 -0.97 7.98
C PRO A 94 -22.95 0.56 7.96
N GLY A 95 -22.93 1.14 6.76
CA GLY A 95 -22.97 2.59 6.56
C GLY A 95 -21.62 3.29 6.60
N LEU A 96 -20.52 2.62 6.98
CA LEU A 96 -19.19 3.20 6.87
C LEU A 96 -18.77 3.26 5.38
N ARG A 97 -18.37 4.44 4.93
CA ARG A 97 -17.78 4.59 3.59
C ARG A 97 -16.46 3.85 3.49
N HIS A 98 -16.15 3.32 2.32
CA HIS A 98 -14.88 2.61 2.14
C HIS A 98 -14.26 2.90 0.78
N VAL A 99 -12.93 2.78 0.74
CA VAL A 99 -12.11 2.77 -0.48
C VAL A 99 -11.30 1.48 -0.49
N ALA A 100 -11.40 0.75 -1.61
CA ALA A 100 -10.66 -0.48 -1.83
C ALA A 100 -9.39 -0.21 -2.64
N VAL A 101 -8.23 -0.33 -2.02
CA VAL A 101 -6.92 -0.22 -2.67
C VAL A 101 -6.46 -1.60 -3.12
N VAL A 102 -6.62 -1.89 -4.41
CA VAL A 102 -6.35 -3.23 -4.95
C VAL A 102 -5.33 -3.15 -6.10
N PRO A 103 -4.02 -3.23 -5.79
CA PRO A 103 -3.00 -3.28 -6.82
C PRO A 103 -3.11 -4.58 -7.63
N VAL A 104 -2.78 -4.52 -8.91
CA VAL A 104 -2.69 -5.72 -9.75
C VAL A 104 -1.56 -6.59 -9.24
N ARG A 105 -1.88 -7.84 -8.92
CA ARG A 105 -1.04 -8.79 -8.19
C ARG A 105 -0.67 -8.31 -6.80
N MET A 106 0.30 -7.41 -6.68
CA MET A 106 0.86 -6.96 -5.39
C MET A 106 1.33 -5.50 -5.47
N LEU A 107 1.35 -4.81 -4.35
CA LEU A 107 1.86 -3.43 -4.23
C LEU A 107 3.29 -3.27 -4.75
N GLU A 108 4.10 -4.31 -4.72
CA GLU A 108 5.47 -4.28 -5.21
C GLU A 108 5.55 -3.92 -6.71
N ALA A 109 4.49 -4.18 -7.50
CA ALA A 109 4.43 -3.75 -8.89
C ALA A 109 4.56 -2.22 -9.05
N TRP A 110 3.98 -1.45 -8.13
CA TRP A 110 4.08 0.01 -8.12
C TRP A 110 5.51 0.50 -7.87
N LEU A 111 6.25 -0.23 -7.02
CA LEU A 111 7.60 0.11 -6.58
C LEU A 111 8.69 -0.20 -7.62
N LEU A 112 8.38 -1.05 -8.60
CA LEU A 112 9.33 -1.46 -9.64
C LEU A 112 9.59 -0.37 -10.69
N LEU A 113 8.82 0.72 -10.70
CA LEU A 113 8.91 1.76 -11.72
C LEU A 113 9.89 2.88 -11.39
N ASP A 114 10.25 3.06 -10.13
CA ASP A 114 11.15 4.12 -9.67
C ASP A 114 12.53 3.55 -9.30
N GLU A 115 13.42 3.51 -10.31
CA GLU A 115 14.79 3.05 -10.12
C GLU A 115 15.56 3.95 -9.16
N ALA A 116 15.31 5.26 -9.14
CA ALA A 116 16.01 6.20 -8.28
C ALA A 116 15.67 5.95 -6.81
N CYS A 117 14.39 5.80 -6.50
CA CYS A 117 13.91 5.41 -5.16
C CYS A 117 14.49 4.05 -4.74
N LEU A 118 14.47 3.06 -5.65
CA LEU A 118 15.00 1.72 -5.39
C LEU A 118 16.49 1.79 -5.01
N ARG A 119 17.32 2.53 -5.76
CA ARG A 119 18.74 2.71 -5.47
C ARG A 119 18.99 3.47 -4.17
N GLN A 120 18.16 4.46 -3.87
CA GLN A 120 18.22 5.18 -2.59
C GLN A 120 17.99 4.25 -1.41
N VAL A 121 16.94 3.43 -1.48
CA VAL A 121 16.59 2.45 -0.42
C VAL A 121 17.61 1.31 -0.36
N ALA A 122 18.22 0.96 -1.48
CA ALA A 122 19.35 0.02 -1.54
C ALA A 122 20.65 0.56 -0.95
N GLU A 123 20.66 1.78 -0.37
CA GLU A 123 21.83 2.46 0.20
C GLU A 123 22.96 2.71 -0.83
N ASN A 124 22.63 2.77 -2.12
CA ASN A 124 23.58 2.96 -3.23
C ASN A 124 23.00 3.86 -4.34
N PRO A 125 22.67 5.13 -4.04
CA PRO A 125 22.02 6.04 -5.00
C PRO A 125 22.83 6.33 -6.26
N SER A 126 24.17 6.17 -6.20
CA SER A 126 25.08 6.35 -7.32
C SER A 126 25.47 5.04 -8.01
N GLY A 127 24.86 3.93 -7.65
CA GLY A 127 25.11 2.61 -8.23
C GLY A 127 24.84 2.60 -9.73
N ARG A 128 25.65 1.84 -10.51
CA ARG A 128 25.58 1.82 -11.97
C ARG A 128 25.26 0.44 -12.55
N VAL A 129 25.08 -0.56 -11.70
CA VAL A 129 24.69 -1.90 -12.17
C VAL A 129 23.33 -1.79 -12.83
N SER A 130 23.19 -2.31 -14.05
CA SER A 130 21.89 -2.31 -14.76
C SER A 130 20.88 -3.11 -14.00
N LEU A 131 19.67 -2.58 -13.85
CA LEU A 131 18.53 -3.26 -13.23
C LEU A 131 17.50 -3.56 -14.33
N ASP A 132 17.11 -4.82 -14.45
CA ASP A 132 16.09 -5.24 -15.43
C ASP A 132 14.67 -4.96 -14.88
N LEU A 133 14.38 -3.66 -14.71
CA LEU A 133 13.08 -3.21 -14.21
C LEU A 133 12.04 -3.13 -15.35
N PRO A 134 10.78 -3.49 -15.08
CA PRO A 134 9.71 -3.33 -16.05
C PRO A 134 9.45 -1.84 -16.31
N LYS A 135 8.92 -1.53 -17.51
CA LYS A 135 8.57 -0.16 -17.89
C LYS A 135 7.05 0.00 -18.03
N GLY A 136 6.53 1.07 -17.49
CA GLY A 136 5.12 1.41 -17.63
C GLY A 136 4.22 0.27 -17.17
N ILE A 137 3.12 0.06 -17.87
CA ILE A 137 2.09 -0.96 -17.55
C ILE A 137 2.64 -2.41 -17.52
N ALA A 138 3.86 -2.66 -18.00
CA ALA A 138 4.47 -3.97 -17.90
C ALA A 138 4.75 -4.37 -16.43
N ALA A 139 4.85 -3.43 -15.50
CA ALA A 139 5.02 -3.71 -14.08
C ALA A 139 3.84 -4.53 -13.52
N GLU A 140 2.61 -4.24 -13.92
CA GLU A 140 1.42 -5.00 -13.51
C GLU A 140 1.33 -6.39 -14.14
N LYS A 141 2.16 -6.70 -15.16
CA LYS A 141 2.21 -8.01 -15.81
C LYS A 141 3.29 -8.92 -15.23
N VAL A 142 4.12 -8.41 -14.32
CA VAL A 142 5.16 -9.21 -13.66
C VAL A 142 4.51 -10.33 -12.85
N ALA A 143 4.97 -11.56 -13.06
CA ALA A 143 4.37 -12.75 -12.43
C ALA A 143 4.59 -12.79 -10.91
N ASP A 144 5.76 -12.36 -10.43
CA ASP A 144 6.12 -12.24 -9.02
C ASP A 144 6.83 -10.90 -8.77
N PRO A 145 6.06 -9.81 -8.58
CA PRO A 145 6.63 -8.47 -8.34
C PRO A 145 7.47 -8.43 -7.06
N LYS A 146 7.08 -9.19 -6.05
CA LYS A 146 7.78 -9.24 -4.77
C LYS A 146 9.17 -9.86 -4.87
N GLN A 147 9.29 -10.95 -5.61
CA GLN A 147 10.59 -11.57 -5.83
C GLN A 147 11.47 -10.65 -6.69
N LEU A 148 10.92 -10.10 -7.77
CA LEU A 148 11.65 -9.16 -8.62
C LEU A 148 12.16 -7.94 -7.82
N LEU A 149 11.33 -7.37 -6.93
CA LEU A 149 11.73 -6.26 -6.08
C LEU A 149 12.87 -6.64 -5.12
N LYS A 150 12.81 -7.82 -4.51
CA LYS A 150 13.89 -8.33 -3.65
C LYS A 150 15.21 -8.46 -4.40
N ASP A 151 15.15 -9.03 -5.60
CA ASP A 151 16.34 -9.27 -6.42
C ASP A 151 16.91 -7.94 -6.91
N SER A 152 16.06 -7.01 -7.34
CA SER A 152 16.47 -5.66 -7.78
C SER A 152 17.10 -4.86 -6.65
N LEU A 153 16.55 -4.89 -5.43
CA LEU A 153 17.14 -4.24 -4.26
C LEU A 153 18.51 -4.84 -3.92
N ALA A 154 18.61 -6.18 -3.93
CA ALA A 154 19.87 -6.87 -3.69
C ALA A 154 20.93 -6.51 -4.73
N GLN A 155 20.55 -6.48 -6.00
CA GLN A 155 21.42 -6.09 -7.11
C GLN A 155 21.85 -4.61 -7.02
N ALA A 156 20.91 -3.71 -6.76
CA ALA A 156 21.17 -2.28 -6.61
C ALA A 156 22.11 -1.96 -5.46
N SER A 157 22.03 -2.71 -4.36
CA SER A 157 22.90 -2.53 -3.19
C SER A 157 24.37 -2.84 -3.46
N GLU A 158 24.65 -3.68 -4.46
CA GLU A 158 25.99 -4.21 -4.78
C GLU A 158 26.69 -4.91 -3.58
N TYR A 159 25.92 -5.21 -2.51
CA TYR A 159 26.44 -5.91 -1.33
C TYR A 159 26.74 -7.37 -1.63
N LYS A 160 27.69 -7.96 -0.88
CA LYS A 160 28.10 -9.36 -1.00
C LYS A 160 28.15 -10.05 0.36
N GLY A 161 28.09 -11.36 0.34
CA GLY A 161 28.29 -12.20 1.52
C GLY A 161 27.36 -11.83 2.69
N ARG A 162 27.91 -11.68 3.89
CA ARG A 162 27.16 -11.42 5.11
C ARG A 162 26.34 -10.12 5.05
N ARG A 163 26.89 -9.07 4.43
CA ARG A 163 26.19 -7.77 4.31
C ARG A 163 24.93 -7.89 3.47
N LEU A 164 25.02 -8.59 2.34
CA LEU A 164 23.86 -8.87 1.50
C LEU A 164 22.78 -9.66 2.26
N SER A 165 23.18 -10.73 2.96
CA SER A 165 22.24 -11.53 3.76
C SER A 165 21.53 -10.70 4.85
N GLN A 166 22.22 -9.78 5.50
CA GLN A 166 21.61 -8.87 6.49
C GLN A 166 20.67 -7.87 5.83
N PHE A 167 21.03 -7.32 4.68
CA PHE A 167 20.20 -6.42 3.91
C PHE A 167 18.90 -7.11 3.49
N GLN A 168 18.96 -8.30 2.91
CA GLN A 168 17.78 -9.06 2.48
C GLN A 168 16.80 -9.37 3.62
N LYS A 169 17.30 -9.62 4.84
CA LYS A 169 16.43 -9.85 6.02
C LYS A 169 15.57 -8.64 6.38
N ARG A 170 15.95 -7.44 5.96
CA ARG A 170 15.21 -6.20 6.22
C ARG A 170 14.22 -5.84 5.11
N PHE A 171 13.86 -6.79 4.24
CA PHE A 171 13.01 -6.51 3.08
C PHE A 171 11.70 -5.76 3.43
N SER A 172 11.01 -6.14 4.50
CA SER A 172 9.78 -5.45 4.91
C SER A 172 10.01 -3.96 5.25
N GLN A 173 11.17 -3.63 5.83
CA GLN A 173 11.55 -2.24 6.11
C GLN A 173 11.91 -1.48 4.83
N HIS A 174 12.61 -2.12 3.89
CA HIS A 174 12.91 -1.52 2.59
C HIS A 174 11.63 -1.28 1.79
N ARG A 175 10.70 -2.24 1.78
CA ARG A 175 9.40 -2.11 1.13
C ARG A 175 8.57 -0.98 1.73
N LEU A 176 8.46 -0.90 3.05
CA LEU A 176 7.81 0.21 3.74
C LEU A 176 8.42 1.55 3.30
N ARG A 177 9.75 1.64 3.35
CA ARG A 177 10.45 2.89 2.98
C ARG A 177 10.26 3.28 1.52
N MET A 178 10.22 2.31 0.60
CA MET A 178 9.92 2.58 -0.80
C MET A 178 8.49 3.09 -1.00
N LEU A 179 7.50 2.54 -0.27
CA LEU A 179 6.13 3.04 -0.32
C LEU A 179 6.04 4.49 0.21
N GLU A 180 6.71 4.80 1.31
CA GLU A 180 6.74 6.16 1.87
C GLU A 180 7.40 7.18 0.92
N LEU A 181 8.40 6.75 0.15
CA LEU A 181 9.17 7.59 -0.77
C LEU A 181 8.60 7.59 -2.19
N LEU A 182 7.60 6.78 -2.48
CA LEU A 182 7.00 6.70 -3.79
C LEU A 182 6.52 8.08 -4.23
N ASP A 183 7.01 8.55 -5.39
CA ASP A 183 6.56 9.81 -5.98
C ASP A 183 5.14 9.62 -6.56
N PRO A 184 4.11 10.24 -5.96
CA PRO A 184 2.73 10.09 -6.42
C PRO A 184 2.47 10.72 -7.80
N GLU A 185 3.33 11.63 -8.25
CA GLU A 185 3.30 12.26 -9.58
C GLU A 185 4.33 11.64 -10.54
N GLY A 186 5.07 10.65 -10.08
CA GLY A 186 6.15 9.99 -10.79
C GLY A 186 5.70 8.87 -11.72
N PRO A 187 6.59 7.90 -12.01
CA PRO A 187 6.33 6.83 -12.97
C PRO A 187 5.11 5.94 -12.64
N VAL A 188 4.70 5.86 -11.38
CA VAL A 188 3.55 5.06 -10.93
C VAL A 188 2.23 5.52 -11.54
N THR A 189 2.13 6.79 -11.95
CA THR A 189 0.91 7.39 -12.52
C THR A 189 0.46 6.73 -13.83
N CYS A 190 1.33 5.98 -14.50
CA CYS A 190 0.97 5.24 -15.71
C CYS A 190 0.20 3.93 -15.42
N LEU A 191 0.13 3.49 -14.16
CA LEU A 191 -0.52 2.24 -13.78
C LEU A 191 -2.02 2.43 -13.54
N PRO A 192 -2.89 1.66 -14.21
CA PRO A 192 -4.33 1.72 -13.97
C PRO A 192 -4.72 1.52 -12.51
N SER A 193 -4.11 0.57 -11.80
CA SER A 193 -4.44 0.32 -10.38
C SER A 193 -4.06 1.47 -9.44
N TRP A 194 -3.01 2.24 -9.77
CA TRP A 194 -2.69 3.48 -9.06
C TRP A 194 -3.69 4.59 -9.37
N GLN A 195 -4.06 4.74 -10.64
CA GLN A 195 -5.07 5.72 -11.06
C GLN A 195 -6.42 5.45 -10.38
N ASP A 196 -6.85 4.18 -10.31
CA ASP A 196 -8.06 3.78 -9.59
C ASP A 196 -7.97 4.16 -8.11
N PHE A 197 -6.82 3.86 -7.44
CA PHE A 197 -6.59 4.23 -6.04
C PHE A 197 -6.75 5.74 -5.80
N VAL A 198 -6.09 6.56 -6.62
CA VAL A 198 -6.17 8.03 -6.50
C VAL A 198 -7.59 8.51 -6.75
N LYS A 199 -8.25 8.02 -7.80
CA LYS A 199 -9.60 8.38 -8.18
C LYS A 199 -10.61 8.03 -7.07
N ASP A 200 -10.58 6.78 -6.57
CA ASP A 200 -11.52 6.30 -5.56
C ASP A 200 -11.38 7.11 -4.24
N LEU A 201 -10.13 7.52 -3.88
CA LEU A 201 -9.89 8.40 -2.74
C LEU A 201 -10.39 9.82 -2.98
N ASP A 202 -10.11 10.38 -4.16
CA ASP A 202 -10.56 11.72 -4.54
C ASP A 202 -12.08 11.83 -4.44
N GLU A 203 -12.82 10.86 -4.99
CA GLU A 203 -14.28 10.79 -4.91
C GLU A 203 -14.79 10.66 -3.47
N ALA A 204 -14.12 9.82 -2.67
CA ALA A 204 -14.50 9.65 -1.26
C ALA A 204 -14.29 10.93 -0.43
N PHE A 205 -13.19 11.64 -0.67
CA PHE A 205 -12.89 12.89 0.05
C PHE A 205 -13.74 14.07 -0.41
N GLU A 206 -14.12 14.13 -1.68
CA GLU A 206 -15.08 15.12 -2.17
C GLU A 206 -16.41 15.03 -1.41
N ILE A 207 -16.95 13.81 -1.24
CA ILE A 207 -18.19 13.58 -0.49
C ILE A 207 -18.06 13.91 1.01
N LEU A 208 -16.85 13.80 1.60
CA LEU A 208 -16.63 14.13 3.00
C LEU A 208 -16.42 15.62 3.25
N ASN A 209 -16.12 16.39 2.19
CA ASN A 209 -15.88 17.83 2.25
C ASN A 209 -17.15 18.64 1.99
N ASP A 210 -18.20 18.04 1.40
CA ASP A 210 -19.52 18.62 1.19
C ASP A 210 -20.38 18.60 2.48
#